data_75ce9db3d38892380f25e6ac9c1fb787
#
_entry.id   75ce9db3d38892380f25e6ac9c1fb787
#
_cell.length_a   1.000
_cell.length_b   1.000
_cell.length_c   1.000
_cell.angle_alpha   90.00
_cell.angle_beta   90.00
_cell.angle_gamma   90.00
#
_symmetry.space_group_name_H-M   'P 1'
#
loop_
_entity.id
_entity.type
_entity.pdbx_description
1 polymer ?
#
loop_
_entity_poly.entity_id
_entity_poly.type
_entity_poly.pdbx_seq_one_letter_code
_entity_poly.pdbx_strand_id
1 'polypeptide(L)'
;MKKFFFLLLFLVALLAAAGFWGYQQLQQFVQQPVNVQKDQLLTVERGTTGNKLVTLLEQEDILDNAALLPWALKLHPELSKVKAGTYLLDDVKTVEDLLKLLNSGKEAQFNVQFIEGNTFKNWRKRLENAPHLKQTLKDKSEQEIFQLLVLPKVSKAIDEWMKIDGWFYPDTYNYTPNSTDLELLQRAAERMKKALDKAWNERDKDLPLENPYEMLILASIVEKETGIAAERPQVASVFINRLKAKMKLQTDPTVIYGMGEDYNGNIRKKDLETPTPYNTYVIDGLPPTPIAMPSEEALQAVAHPAQTEFYYFVADGTGGHKFSRNLNEHNKAVQEYLRWYRQQNGK
;
A
#
# COMPACT_ATOMS: atom_id res chain seq x y z
N MET A 1 56.80 0.23 -58.84
CA MET A 1 55.57 0.99 -58.53
C MET A 1 54.33 0.16 -58.69
N LYS A 2 54.01 -0.51 -59.80
CA LYS A 2 52.74 -1.30 -59.97
C LYS A 2 52.59 -2.44 -58.94
N LYS A 3 53.61 -3.23 -58.61
CA LYS A 3 53.55 -4.29 -57.62
C LYS A 3 53.23 -3.76 -56.21
N PHE A 4 53.75 -2.61 -55.79
CA PHE A 4 53.49 -1.97 -54.52
C PHE A 4 52.07 -1.46 -54.47
N PHE A 5 51.54 -0.87 -55.55
CA PHE A 5 50.14 -0.47 -55.63
C PHE A 5 49.17 -1.62 -55.52
N PHE A 6 49.42 -2.74 -56.18
CA PHE A 6 48.57 -3.98 -56.01
C PHE A 6 48.65 -4.57 -54.63
N LEU A 7 49.80 -4.52 -53.97
CA LEU A 7 49.92 -4.97 -52.57
C LEU A 7 49.13 -4.08 -51.61
N LEU A 8 49.17 -2.77 -51.82
CA LEU A 8 48.39 -1.78 -51.05
C LEU A 8 46.88 -1.99 -51.23
N LEU A 9 46.42 -2.18 -52.48
CA LEU A 9 45.00 -2.48 -52.76
C LEU A 9 44.55 -3.79 -52.11
N PHE A 10 45.38 -4.80 -52.15
CA PHE A 10 45.10 -6.09 -51.51
C PHE A 10 45.02 -5.95 -49.98
N LEU A 11 45.89 -5.18 -49.37
CA LEU A 11 45.88 -4.90 -47.93
C LEU A 11 44.61 -4.11 -47.52
N VAL A 12 44.22 -3.13 -48.31
CA VAL A 12 42.97 -2.36 -48.09
C VAL A 12 41.76 -3.26 -48.24
N ALA A 13 41.75 -4.17 -49.22
CA ALA A 13 40.65 -5.12 -49.39
C ALA A 13 40.54 -6.10 -48.21
N LEU A 14 41.69 -6.59 -47.70
CA LEU A 14 41.74 -7.41 -46.51
C LEU A 14 41.21 -6.67 -45.25
N LEU A 15 41.63 -5.43 -45.05
CA LEU A 15 41.14 -4.63 -43.93
C LEU A 15 39.63 -4.34 -44.05
N ALA A 16 39.15 -4.07 -45.27
CA ALA A 16 37.70 -3.88 -45.50
C ALA A 16 36.91 -5.18 -45.23
N ALA A 17 37.43 -6.33 -45.69
CA ALA A 17 36.82 -7.62 -45.44
C ALA A 17 36.80 -7.95 -43.95
N ALA A 18 37.92 -7.72 -43.24
CA ALA A 18 38.01 -7.90 -41.79
C ALA A 18 37.07 -6.97 -41.01
N GLY A 19 36.98 -5.72 -41.41
CA GLY A 19 36.06 -4.73 -40.85
C GLY A 19 34.59 -5.12 -41.05
N PHE A 20 34.26 -5.57 -42.27
CA PHE A 20 32.91 -6.07 -42.58
C PHE A 20 32.58 -7.33 -41.79
N TRP A 21 33.49 -8.29 -41.67
CA TRP A 21 33.31 -9.46 -40.87
C TRP A 21 33.12 -9.12 -39.40
N GLY A 22 33.94 -8.22 -38.84
CA GLY A 22 33.78 -7.74 -37.45
C GLY A 22 32.42 -7.09 -37.20
N TYR A 23 31.97 -6.25 -38.17
CA TYR A 23 30.63 -5.64 -38.12
C TYR A 23 29.52 -6.69 -38.08
N GLN A 24 29.60 -7.73 -38.94
CA GLN A 24 28.63 -8.83 -38.96
C GLN A 24 28.62 -9.59 -37.64
N GLN A 25 29.79 -9.85 -37.03
CA GLN A 25 29.86 -10.49 -35.69
C GLN A 25 29.18 -9.66 -34.62
N LEU A 26 29.34 -8.34 -34.62
CA LEU A 26 28.65 -7.46 -33.65
C LEU A 26 27.13 -7.44 -33.88
N GLN A 27 26.68 -7.41 -35.14
CA GLN A 27 25.27 -7.49 -35.46
C GLN A 27 24.63 -8.84 -34.99
N GLN A 28 25.32 -9.94 -35.22
CA GLN A 28 24.91 -11.25 -34.75
C GLN A 28 24.89 -11.32 -33.23
N PHE A 29 25.86 -10.70 -32.56
CA PHE A 29 25.93 -10.65 -31.10
C PHE A 29 24.72 -9.94 -30.49
N VAL A 30 24.30 -8.77 -31.02
CA VAL A 30 23.13 -8.06 -30.45
C VAL A 30 21.82 -8.78 -30.70
N GLN A 31 21.74 -9.62 -31.72
CA GLN A 31 20.55 -10.43 -32.05
C GLN A 31 20.59 -11.83 -31.40
N GLN A 32 21.68 -12.22 -30.74
CA GLN A 32 21.73 -13.53 -30.11
C GLN A 32 20.75 -13.64 -28.93
N PRO A 33 20.20 -14.83 -28.69
CA PRO A 33 19.30 -15.05 -27.55
C PRO A 33 20.07 -14.89 -26.23
N VAL A 34 19.34 -14.50 -25.19
CA VAL A 34 19.80 -14.45 -23.81
C VAL A 34 19.20 -15.60 -23.01
N ASN A 35 19.94 -16.09 -22.01
CA ASN A 35 19.49 -17.16 -21.11
C ASN A 35 18.74 -16.50 -19.93
N VAL A 36 17.41 -16.37 -20.03
CA VAL A 36 16.58 -15.75 -18.99
C VAL A 36 15.61 -16.75 -18.43
N GLN A 37 15.51 -16.81 -17.09
CA GLN A 37 14.51 -17.60 -16.39
C GLN A 37 13.26 -16.73 -16.12
N LYS A 38 12.13 -17.39 -15.92
CA LYS A 38 10.90 -16.72 -15.53
C LYS A 38 11.08 -15.98 -14.19
N ASP A 39 10.57 -14.75 -14.09
CA ASP A 39 10.64 -13.89 -12.92
C ASP A 39 12.09 -13.51 -12.52
N GLN A 40 13.07 -13.67 -13.44
CA GLN A 40 14.47 -13.31 -13.18
C GLN A 40 14.64 -11.80 -13.09
N LEU A 41 15.32 -11.36 -12.04
CA LEU A 41 15.69 -9.95 -11.83
C LEU A 41 17.18 -9.75 -12.11
N LEU A 42 17.52 -8.67 -12.80
CA LEU A 42 18.89 -8.19 -12.98
C LEU A 42 19.07 -6.85 -12.28
N THR A 43 19.99 -6.79 -11.32
CA THR A 43 20.33 -5.54 -10.63
C THR A 43 21.58 -4.92 -11.21
N VAL A 44 21.47 -3.71 -11.78
CA VAL A 44 22.57 -2.91 -12.30
C VAL A 44 22.90 -1.80 -11.31
N GLU A 45 24.07 -1.83 -10.73
CA GLU A 45 24.52 -0.84 -9.76
C GLU A 45 24.89 0.50 -10.42
N ARG A 46 24.85 1.59 -9.63
CA ARG A 46 25.31 2.91 -10.10
C ARG A 46 26.80 2.87 -10.46
N GLY A 47 27.15 3.39 -11.63
CA GLY A 47 28.53 3.41 -12.11
C GLY A 47 28.97 2.10 -12.78
N THR A 48 28.03 1.21 -13.14
CA THR A 48 28.33 0.03 -13.97
C THR A 48 28.77 0.49 -15.35
N THR A 49 30.02 0.18 -15.70
CA THR A 49 30.61 0.42 -17.02
C THR A 49 30.35 -0.77 -17.95
N GLY A 50 30.65 -0.63 -19.26
CA GLY A 50 30.50 -1.73 -20.21
C GLY A 50 31.23 -3.01 -19.79
N ASN A 51 32.45 -2.88 -19.24
CA ASN A 51 33.20 -4.06 -18.75
C ASN A 51 32.58 -4.70 -17.49
N LYS A 52 32.08 -3.87 -16.56
CA LYS A 52 31.35 -4.40 -15.39
C LYS A 52 30.05 -5.08 -15.79
N LEU A 53 29.37 -4.55 -16.82
CA LEU A 53 28.17 -5.16 -17.36
C LEU A 53 28.48 -6.54 -18.00
N VAL A 54 29.60 -6.69 -18.70
CA VAL A 54 30.08 -8.01 -19.19
C VAL A 54 30.14 -9.02 -18.04
N THR A 55 30.90 -8.67 -17.00
CA THR A 55 31.06 -9.55 -15.83
C THR A 55 29.72 -9.88 -15.17
N LEU A 56 28.84 -8.89 -15.03
CA LEU A 56 27.52 -9.08 -14.43
C LEU A 56 26.65 -10.06 -15.23
N LEU A 57 26.60 -9.89 -16.58
CA LEU A 57 25.75 -10.74 -17.42
C LEU A 57 26.26 -12.18 -17.51
N GLU A 58 27.58 -12.39 -17.40
CA GLU A 58 28.18 -13.72 -17.32
C GLU A 58 27.98 -14.37 -15.94
N GLN A 59 28.09 -13.60 -14.85
CA GLN A 59 27.86 -14.09 -13.47
C GLN A 59 26.40 -14.47 -13.21
N GLU A 60 25.47 -13.77 -13.82
CA GLU A 60 24.01 -14.04 -13.71
C GLU A 60 23.52 -15.05 -14.76
N ASP A 61 24.46 -15.73 -15.47
CA ASP A 61 24.19 -16.73 -16.52
C ASP A 61 23.25 -16.24 -17.64
N ILE A 62 23.17 -14.90 -17.85
CA ILE A 62 22.35 -14.30 -18.89
C ILE A 62 23.00 -14.44 -20.25
N LEU A 63 24.33 -14.37 -20.29
CA LEU A 63 25.16 -14.58 -21.48
C LEU A 63 26.34 -15.50 -21.14
N ASP A 64 26.57 -16.55 -21.94
CA ASP A 64 27.73 -17.41 -21.80
C ASP A 64 29.05 -16.69 -22.12
N ASN A 65 29.00 -15.72 -23.03
CA ASN A 65 30.14 -14.88 -23.41
C ASN A 65 29.65 -13.49 -23.82
N ALA A 66 30.00 -12.51 -23.03
CA ALA A 66 29.65 -11.10 -23.26
C ALA A 66 30.83 -10.24 -23.75
N ALA A 67 31.96 -10.83 -24.17
CA ALA A 67 33.18 -10.11 -24.52
C ALA A 67 33.01 -9.07 -25.68
N LEU A 68 32.02 -9.27 -26.54
CA LEU A 68 31.72 -8.33 -27.64
C LEU A 68 30.85 -7.15 -27.20
N LEU A 69 30.26 -7.18 -25.99
CA LEU A 69 29.34 -6.16 -25.49
C LEU A 69 29.96 -4.73 -25.51
N PRO A 70 31.20 -4.46 -25.08
CA PRO A 70 31.76 -3.12 -25.11
C PRO A 70 31.89 -2.56 -26.52
N TRP A 71 32.11 -3.42 -27.49
CA TRP A 71 32.21 -3.04 -28.93
C TRP A 71 30.81 -2.81 -29.52
N ALA A 72 29.84 -3.65 -29.16
CA ALA A 72 28.45 -3.46 -29.54
C ALA A 72 27.90 -2.13 -29.03
N LEU A 73 28.19 -1.75 -27.76
CA LEU A 73 27.79 -0.44 -27.19
C LEU A 73 28.46 0.76 -27.87
N LYS A 74 29.67 0.59 -28.44
CA LYS A 74 30.31 1.62 -29.25
C LYS A 74 29.66 1.76 -30.63
N LEU A 75 29.24 0.64 -31.22
CA LEU A 75 28.58 0.61 -32.52
C LEU A 75 27.12 1.14 -32.42
N HIS A 76 26.46 0.90 -31.28
CA HIS A 76 25.09 1.30 -30.98
C HIS A 76 25.05 2.30 -29.80
N PRO A 77 25.46 3.59 -30.03
CA PRO A 77 25.51 4.59 -28.95
C PRO A 77 24.14 4.83 -28.28
N GLU A 78 23.05 4.64 -29.03
CA GLU A 78 21.68 4.74 -28.56
C GLU A 78 21.35 3.71 -27.48
N LEU A 79 22.04 2.56 -27.44
CA LEU A 79 21.88 1.49 -26.44
C LEU A 79 22.92 1.58 -25.30
N SER A 80 23.85 2.53 -25.37
CA SER A 80 24.97 2.62 -24.43
C SER A 80 24.64 3.25 -23.09
N LYS A 81 23.47 3.90 -22.95
CA LYS A 81 23.04 4.62 -21.72
C LYS A 81 22.40 3.67 -20.73
N VAL A 82 23.15 2.68 -20.26
CA VAL A 82 22.70 1.73 -19.23
C VAL A 82 22.42 2.48 -17.93
N LYS A 83 21.19 2.38 -17.44
CA LYS A 83 20.75 3.01 -16.18
C LYS A 83 20.86 2.01 -15.04
N ALA A 84 21.22 2.51 -13.86
CA ALA A 84 21.18 1.73 -12.64
C ALA A 84 19.73 1.44 -12.24
N GLY A 85 19.47 0.27 -11.69
CA GLY A 85 18.14 -0.19 -11.27
C GLY A 85 18.05 -1.70 -11.24
N THR A 86 16.91 -2.23 -10.84
CA THR A 86 16.60 -3.66 -10.89
C THR A 86 15.51 -3.91 -11.92
N TYR A 87 15.80 -4.76 -12.88
CA TYR A 87 15.00 -5.00 -14.07
C TYR A 87 14.42 -6.41 -14.08
N LEU A 88 13.15 -6.55 -14.43
CA LEU A 88 12.51 -7.85 -14.68
C LEU A 88 12.78 -8.23 -16.15
N LEU A 89 13.28 -9.46 -16.37
CA LEU A 89 13.75 -9.89 -17.68
C LEU A 89 12.75 -10.73 -18.49
N ASP A 90 11.53 -10.92 -18.03
CA ASP A 90 10.53 -11.82 -18.64
C ASP A 90 10.26 -11.60 -20.13
N ASP A 91 10.33 -10.36 -20.57
CA ASP A 91 10.09 -9.98 -21.97
C ASP A 91 11.38 -9.88 -22.81
N VAL A 92 12.54 -10.15 -22.21
CA VAL A 92 13.87 -10.04 -22.85
C VAL A 92 14.19 -11.33 -23.57
N LYS A 93 14.41 -11.24 -24.90
CA LYS A 93 14.72 -12.40 -25.73
C LYS A 93 16.14 -12.33 -26.33
N THR A 94 16.63 -11.13 -26.60
CA THR A 94 17.92 -10.89 -27.24
C THR A 94 18.76 -9.91 -26.43
N VAL A 95 20.06 -9.82 -26.74
CA VAL A 95 20.96 -8.81 -26.19
C VAL A 95 20.46 -7.41 -26.48
N GLU A 96 19.91 -7.18 -27.66
CA GLU A 96 19.31 -5.88 -28.02
C GLU A 96 18.14 -5.51 -27.13
N ASP A 97 17.21 -6.45 -26.87
CA ASP A 97 16.07 -6.25 -25.96
C ASP A 97 16.56 -5.92 -24.55
N LEU A 98 17.57 -6.64 -24.06
CA LEU A 98 18.20 -6.39 -22.76
C LEU A 98 18.74 -4.96 -22.69
N LEU A 99 19.55 -4.57 -23.69
CA LEU A 99 20.13 -3.22 -23.72
C LEU A 99 19.07 -2.12 -23.82
N LYS A 100 18.01 -2.33 -24.60
CA LYS A 100 16.86 -1.42 -24.67
C LYS A 100 16.17 -1.28 -23.32
N LEU A 101 15.96 -2.40 -22.60
CA LEU A 101 15.38 -2.39 -21.26
C LEU A 101 16.25 -1.58 -20.29
N LEU A 102 17.55 -1.88 -20.21
CA LEU A 102 18.49 -1.19 -19.33
C LEU A 102 18.62 0.31 -19.66
N ASN A 103 18.58 0.66 -20.95
CA ASN A 103 18.60 2.05 -21.40
C ASN A 103 17.31 2.81 -21.07
N SER A 104 16.16 2.14 -21.13
CA SER A 104 14.87 2.73 -20.77
C SER A 104 14.83 3.18 -19.31
N GLY A 105 15.47 2.44 -18.40
CA GLY A 105 15.40 2.64 -16.97
C GLY A 105 14.06 2.22 -16.36
N LYS A 106 13.27 1.41 -17.08
CA LYS A 106 12.01 0.87 -16.57
C LYS A 106 12.31 -0.28 -15.62
N GLU A 107 12.47 0.06 -14.34
CA GLU A 107 12.70 -0.92 -13.28
C GLU A 107 11.51 -1.85 -13.07
N ALA A 108 11.76 -3.04 -12.52
CA ALA A 108 10.73 -3.97 -12.06
C ALA A 108 9.79 -3.27 -11.06
N GLN A 109 8.49 -3.47 -11.23
CA GLN A 109 7.47 -2.89 -10.36
C GLN A 109 6.74 -3.98 -9.61
N PHE A 110 6.71 -3.85 -8.30
CA PHE A 110 5.90 -4.68 -7.40
C PHE A 110 4.85 -3.80 -6.73
N ASN A 111 3.88 -4.42 -6.10
CA ASN A 111 2.89 -3.69 -5.33
C ASN A 111 2.55 -4.41 -4.03
N VAL A 112 2.12 -3.62 -3.06
CA VAL A 112 1.50 -4.08 -1.83
C VAL A 112 0.17 -3.37 -1.66
N GLN A 113 -0.88 -4.15 -1.42
CA GLN A 113 -2.22 -3.62 -1.19
C GLN A 113 -2.46 -3.44 0.31
N PHE A 114 -2.78 -2.23 0.72
CA PHE A 114 -3.22 -1.87 2.06
C PHE A 114 -4.72 -1.66 2.05
N ILE A 115 -5.43 -2.57 2.73
CA ILE A 115 -6.89 -2.62 2.72
C ILE A 115 -7.43 -1.80 3.89
N GLU A 116 -8.48 -0.99 3.62
CA GLU A 116 -9.23 -0.24 4.63
C GLU A 116 -9.83 -1.18 5.70
N GLY A 117 -10.14 -0.65 6.85
CA GLY A 117 -10.70 -1.40 7.98
C GLY A 117 -9.72 -2.37 8.65
N ASN A 118 -8.50 -2.53 8.12
CA ASN A 118 -7.44 -3.30 8.76
C ASN A 118 -6.67 -2.46 9.78
N THR A 119 -6.06 -3.14 10.76
CA THR A 119 -5.11 -2.54 11.70
C THR A 119 -3.70 -2.51 11.15
N PHE A 120 -2.81 -1.74 11.78
CA PHE A 120 -1.38 -1.73 11.44
C PHE A 120 -0.73 -3.12 11.58
N LYS A 121 -1.16 -3.91 12.56
CA LYS A 121 -0.71 -5.30 12.72
C LYS A 121 -0.94 -6.14 11.46
N ASN A 122 -2.09 -5.97 10.79
CA ASN A 122 -2.40 -6.64 9.53
C ASN A 122 -1.52 -6.12 8.38
N TRP A 123 -1.30 -4.80 8.30
CA TRP A 123 -0.48 -4.18 7.28
C TRP A 123 0.99 -4.55 7.41
N ARG A 124 1.50 -4.63 8.66
CA ARG A 124 2.86 -5.10 8.95
C ARG A 124 3.12 -6.48 8.38
N LYS A 125 2.18 -7.43 8.57
CA LYS A 125 2.29 -8.76 7.97
C LYS A 125 2.33 -8.73 6.44
N ARG A 126 1.61 -7.79 5.79
CA ARG A 126 1.66 -7.62 4.33
C ARG A 126 3.00 -7.08 3.87
N LEU A 127 3.56 -6.11 4.59
CA LEU A 127 4.91 -5.58 4.33
C LEU A 127 5.97 -6.67 4.47
N GLU A 128 5.91 -7.46 5.54
CA GLU A 128 6.85 -8.57 5.78
C GLU A 128 6.83 -9.63 4.67
N ASN A 129 5.69 -9.83 4.00
CA ASN A 129 5.53 -10.78 2.90
C ASN A 129 5.66 -10.13 1.51
N ALA A 130 5.95 -8.82 1.43
CA ALA A 130 6.11 -8.13 0.15
C ALA A 130 7.43 -8.54 -0.51
N PRO A 131 7.42 -9.10 -1.76
CA PRO A 131 8.62 -9.60 -2.41
C PRO A 131 9.60 -8.45 -2.70
N HIS A 132 10.89 -8.70 -2.55
CA HIS A 132 11.99 -7.76 -2.83
C HIS A 132 11.93 -6.42 -2.09
N LEU A 133 11.07 -6.29 -1.08
CA LEU A 133 10.98 -5.11 -0.20
C LEU A 133 12.00 -5.24 0.93
N LYS A 134 12.79 -4.20 1.14
CA LYS A 134 13.73 -4.13 2.26
C LYS A 134 12.98 -3.96 3.59
N GLN A 135 13.18 -4.92 4.49
CA GLN A 135 12.56 -4.96 5.81
C GLN A 135 13.39 -4.14 6.82
N THR A 136 13.10 -2.85 6.97
CA THR A 136 13.79 -1.94 7.88
C THR A 136 13.05 -1.75 9.22
N LEU A 137 11.78 -2.19 9.26
CA LEU A 137 10.88 -2.00 10.41
C LEU A 137 10.57 -3.29 11.16
N LYS A 138 11.11 -4.44 10.71
CA LYS A 138 10.76 -5.77 11.23
C LYS A 138 10.86 -5.89 12.76
N ASP A 139 11.93 -5.35 13.35
CA ASP A 139 12.20 -5.46 14.78
C ASP A 139 11.86 -4.18 15.56
N LYS A 140 11.16 -3.22 14.94
CA LYS A 140 10.80 -1.95 15.56
C LYS A 140 9.41 -2.01 16.21
N SER A 141 9.30 -1.37 17.37
CA SER A 141 8.01 -1.12 18.02
C SER A 141 7.19 -0.08 17.24
N GLU A 142 5.88 -0.04 17.47
CA GLU A 142 5.01 0.99 16.88
C GLU A 142 5.46 2.41 17.28
N GLN A 143 5.98 2.58 18.49
CA GLN A 143 6.52 3.86 18.97
C GLN A 143 7.75 4.32 18.18
N GLU A 144 8.70 3.41 17.92
CA GLU A 144 9.88 3.72 17.09
C GLU A 144 9.48 4.03 15.65
N ILE A 145 8.51 3.29 15.10
CA ILE A 145 7.98 3.55 13.75
C ILE A 145 7.31 4.93 13.70
N PHE A 146 6.50 5.27 14.71
CA PHE A 146 5.86 6.58 14.82
C PHE A 146 6.88 7.73 14.80
N GLN A 147 7.99 7.57 15.53
CA GLN A 147 9.06 8.56 15.56
C GLN A 147 9.79 8.72 14.22
N LEU A 148 9.99 7.60 13.50
CA LEU A 148 10.63 7.60 12.17
C LEU A 148 9.77 8.27 11.10
N LEU A 149 8.45 8.13 11.20
CA LEU A 149 7.49 8.66 10.23
C LEU A 149 7.15 10.14 10.42
N VAL A 150 7.64 10.77 11.50
CA VAL A 150 7.36 12.18 11.80
C VAL A 150 5.85 12.48 11.75
N LEU A 151 5.05 11.58 12.31
CA LEU A 151 3.59 11.74 12.37
C LEU A 151 3.20 12.92 13.27
N PRO A 152 2.05 13.58 13.04
CA PRO A 152 1.61 14.69 13.85
C PRO A 152 1.45 14.29 15.32
N LYS A 153 2.06 15.02 16.24
CA LYS A 153 1.81 14.89 17.69
C LYS A 153 0.47 15.54 18.01
N VAL A 154 -0.61 14.76 17.98
CA VAL A 154 -1.97 15.30 18.09
C VAL A 154 -2.59 15.17 19.47
N SER A 155 -2.06 14.36 20.36
CA SER A 155 -2.54 14.28 21.75
C SER A 155 -1.56 13.54 22.66
N LYS A 156 -1.72 13.73 24.00
CA LYS A 156 -1.07 12.89 25.02
C LYS A 156 -1.43 11.40 24.89
N ALA A 157 -2.60 11.10 24.30
CA ALA A 157 -3.07 9.73 24.09
C ALA A 157 -2.14 8.91 23.18
N ILE A 158 -1.48 9.51 22.20
CA ILE A 158 -0.52 8.79 21.34
C ILE A 158 0.73 8.39 22.15
N ASP A 159 1.20 9.29 23.01
CA ASP A 159 2.37 8.99 23.87
C ASP A 159 2.03 7.90 24.92
N GLU A 160 0.76 7.82 25.34
CA GLU A 160 0.30 6.87 26.36
C GLU A 160 -0.07 5.49 25.77
N TRP A 161 -0.78 5.47 24.63
CA TRP A 161 -1.33 4.22 24.06
C TRP A 161 -0.49 3.60 22.95
N MET A 162 0.47 4.36 22.39
CA MET A 162 1.47 3.90 21.41
C MET A 162 0.89 3.14 20.22
N LYS A 163 -0.28 3.56 19.73
CA LYS A 163 -0.94 2.97 18.57
C LYS A 163 -0.83 3.90 17.37
N ILE A 164 -0.50 3.31 16.22
CA ILE A 164 -0.37 4.04 14.95
C ILE A 164 -1.48 3.71 13.94
N ASP A 165 -2.52 3.02 14.41
CA ASP A 165 -3.73 2.79 13.62
C ASP A 165 -4.37 4.12 13.19
N GLY A 166 -4.95 4.11 12.00
CA GLY A 166 -5.59 5.29 11.40
C GLY A 166 -4.65 6.20 10.61
N TRP A 167 -3.34 6.17 10.85
CA TRP A 167 -2.39 7.13 10.25
C TRP A 167 -1.96 6.83 8.82
N PHE A 168 -2.39 5.74 8.21
CA PHE A 168 -1.96 5.35 6.89
C PHE A 168 -3.15 5.22 5.93
N TYR A 169 -3.02 5.81 4.75
CA TYR A 169 -4.05 5.78 3.72
C TYR A 169 -4.11 4.42 3.03
N PRO A 170 -5.27 3.74 3.02
CA PRO A 170 -5.44 2.47 2.33
C PRO A 170 -5.43 2.67 0.82
N ASP A 171 -4.56 1.93 0.13
CA ASP A 171 -4.44 1.88 -1.34
C ASP A 171 -3.47 0.77 -1.77
N THR A 172 -3.27 0.64 -3.06
CA THR A 172 -2.21 -0.17 -3.65
C THR A 172 -0.96 0.69 -3.88
N TYR A 173 0.13 0.34 -3.21
CA TYR A 173 1.40 1.05 -3.28
C TYR A 173 2.40 0.31 -4.15
N ASN A 174 2.78 0.91 -5.28
CA ASN A 174 3.85 0.40 -6.12
C ASN A 174 5.21 0.73 -5.52
N TYR A 175 6.16 -0.20 -5.68
CA TYR A 175 7.54 -0.05 -5.27
C TYR A 175 8.48 -0.79 -6.24
N THR A 176 9.75 -0.40 -6.23
CA THR A 176 10.82 -1.09 -6.95
C THR A 176 11.60 -1.99 -5.97
N PRO A 177 12.30 -3.01 -6.45
CA PRO A 177 13.24 -3.77 -5.62
C PRO A 177 14.21 -2.81 -4.89
N ASN A 178 14.52 -3.16 -3.64
CA ASN A 178 15.32 -2.34 -2.72
C ASN A 178 14.63 -1.08 -2.13
N SER A 179 13.40 -0.76 -2.50
CA SER A 179 12.57 0.16 -1.71
C SER A 179 12.39 -0.39 -0.29
N THR A 180 12.22 0.48 0.69
CA THR A 180 12.04 0.08 2.09
C THR A 180 10.57 0.10 2.50
N ASP A 181 10.21 -0.73 3.47
CA ASP A 181 8.91 -0.73 4.13
C ASP A 181 8.61 0.63 4.78
N LEU A 182 9.64 1.32 5.31
CA LEU A 182 9.52 2.67 5.86
C LEU A 182 9.09 3.68 4.78
N GLU A 183 9.70 3.65 3.59
CA GLU A 183 9.33 4.55 2.47
C GLU A 183 7.87 4.35 2.04
N LEU A 184 7.37 3.12 2.03
CA LEU A 184 5.98 2.83 1.72
C LEU A 184 5.03 3.39 2.77
N LEU A 185 5.33 3.16 4.05
CA LEU A 185 4.54 3.69 5.16
C LEU A 185 4.57 5.22 5.19
N GLN A 186 5.70 5.85 4.88
CA GLN A 186 5.80 7.31 4.80
C GLN A 186 4.87 7.87 3.72
N ARG A 187 4.85 7.27 2.54
CA ARG A 187 3.92 7.66 1.46
C ARG A 187 2.46 7.49 1.87
N ALA A 188 2.14 6.40 2.57
CA ALA A 188 0.80 6.14 3.08
C ALA A 188 0.39 7.16 4.16
N ALA A 189 1.32 7.50 5.07
CA ALA A 189 1.11 8.49 6.12
C ALA A 189 0.90 9.91 5.56
N GLU A 190 1.74 10.34 4.61
CA GLU A 190 1.61 11.63 3.94
C GLU A 190 0.27 11.76 3.21
N ARG A 191 -0.18 10.68 2.59
CA ARG A 191 -1.45 10.64 1.88
C ARG A 191 -2.64 10.71 2.85
N MET A 192 -2.59 9.97 3.96
CA MET A 192 -3.62 10.06 5.01
C MET A 192 -3.67 11.47 5.61
N LYS A 193 -2.52 12.06 5.90
CA LYS A 193 -2.47 13.44 6.39
C LYS A 193 -3.17 14.40 5.44
N LYS A 194 -2.90 14.31 4.14
CA LYS A 194 -3.55 15.18 3.13
C LYS A 194 -5.07 14.96 3.07
N ALA A 195 -5.52 13.70 3.11
CA ALA A 195 -6.94 13.36 3.10
C ALA A 195 -7.65 13.88 4.36
N LEU A 196 -7.02 13.70 5.53
CA LEU A 196 -7.54 14.18 6.81
C LEU A 196 -7.59 15.70 6.88
N ASP A 197 -6.51 16.38 6.48
CA ASP A 197 -6.46 17.86 6.45
C ASP A 197 -7.55 18.41 5.53
N LYS A 198 -7.77 17.80 4.36
CA LYS A 198 -8.83 18.18 3.44
C LYS A 198 -10.20 18.00 4.07
N ALA A 199 -10.52 16.80 4.55
CA ALA A 199 -11.80 16.49 5.18
C ALA A 199 -12.09 17.42 6.37
N TRP A 200 -11.08 17.69 7.20
CA TRP A 200 -11.20 18.58 8.33
C TRP A 200 -11.50 20.03 7.94
N ASN A 201 -10.84 20.56 6.92
CA ASN A 201 -11.02 21.93 6.45
C ASN A 201 -12.36 22.14 5.74
N GLU A 202 -12.86 21.11 5.06
CA GLU A 202 -14.12 21.15 4.30
C GLU A 202 -15.35 20.72 5.13
N ARG A 203 -15.14 20.26 6.38
CA ARG A 203 -16.19 19.69 7.23
C ARG A 203 -17.35 20.65 7.53
N ASP A 204 -18.50 20.09 7.85
CA ASP A 204 -19.63 20.82 8.39
C ASP A 204 -19.25 21.50 9.72
N LYS A 205 -19.75 22.70 9.96
CA LYS A 205 -19.31 23.55 11.09
C LYS A 205 -19.77 23.05 12.47
N ASP A 206 -20.89 22.34 12.52
CA ASP A 206 -21.56 21.95 13.78
C ASP A 206 -21.20 20.53 14.25
N LEU A 207 -20.03 20.02 13.88
CA LEU A 207 -19.58 18.71 14.35
C LEU A 207 -19.05 18.82 15.79
N PRO A 208 -19.39 17.85 16.67
CA PRO A 208 -18.90 17.79 18.05
C PRO A 208 -17.50 17.15 18.11
N LEU A 209 -16.59 17.61 17.26
CA LEU A 209 -15.19 17.16 17.15
C LEU A 209 -14.27 18.35 17.34
N GLU A 210 -13.31 18.23 18.22
CA GLU A 210 -12.43 19.33 18.62
C GLU A 210 -11.21 19.49 17.69
N ASN A 211 -10.76 18.40 17.05
CA ASN A 211 -9.54 18.39 16.24
C ASN A 211 -9.58 17.31 15.15
N PRO A 212 -8.67 17.37 14.15
CA PRO A 212 -8.62 16.38 13.06
C PRO A 212 -8.44 14.94 13.55
N TYR A 213 -7.76 14.74 14.67
CA TYR A 213 -7.52 13.38 15.19
C TYR A 213 -8.81 12.71 15.67
N GLU A 214 -9.71 13.45 16.30
CA GLU A 214 -11.03 12.94 16.67
C GLU A 214 -11.86 12.55 15.45
N MET A 215 -11.72 13.31 14.34
CA MET A 215 -12.32 12.94 13.06
C MET A 215 -11.74 11.60 12.56
N LEU A 216 -10.43 11.39 12.65
CA LEU A 216 -9.76 10.16 12.26
C LEU A 216 -10.24 8.98 13.11
N ILE A 217 -10.37 9.17 14.44
CA ILE A 217 -10.93 8.17 15.35
C ILE A 217 -12.33 7.78 14.93
N LEU A 218 -13.23 8.76 14.75
CA LEU A 218 -14.62 8.49 14.39
C LEU A 218 -14.73 7.84 13.00
N ALA A 219 -13.92 8.28 12.03
CA ALA A 219 -13.86 7.66 10.70
C ALA A 219 -13.43 6.19 10.76
N SER A 220 -12.49 5.83 11.64
CA SER A 220 -12.09 4.44 11.84
C SER A 220 -13.21 3.56 12.41
N ILE A 221 -14.09 4.14 13.23
CA ILE A 221 -15.29 3.46 13.75
C ILE A 221 -16.32 3.28 12.63
N VAL A 222 -16.64 4.33 11.88
CA VAL A 222 -17.58 4.29 10.74
C VAL A 222 -17.12 3.26 9.70
N GLU A 223 -15.82 3.21 9.41
CA GLU A 223 -15.22 2.22 8.49
C GLU A 223 -15.50 0.79 8.94
N LYS A 224 -15.48 0.51 10.25
CA LYS A 224 -15.71 -0.82 10.81
C LYS A 224 -17.20 -1.17 10.93
N GLU A 225 -18.09 -0.21 10.91
CA GLU A 225 -19.53 -0.45 11.10
C GLU A 225 -20.24 -0.84 9.81
N THR A 226 -19.85 -0.26 8.67
CA THR A 226 -20.54 -0.57 7.40
C THR A 226 -19.61 -0.63 6.21
N GLY A 227 -19.76 -1.70 5.42
CA GLY A 227 -19.16 -1.81 4.09
C GLY A 227 -20.00 -1.12 2.99
N ILE A 228 -21.22 -0.65 3.32
CA ILE A 228 -22.13 -0.04 2.35
C ILE A 228 -21.85 1.45 2.25
N ALA A 229 -21.29 1.87 1.12
CA ALA A 229 -20.90 3.27 0.90
C ALA A 229 -22.06 4.26 1.11
N ALA A 230 -23.27 3.91 0.67
CA ALA A 230 -24.45 4.77 0.79
C ALA A 230 -24.93 4.98 2.23
N GLU A 231 -24.60 4.06 3.15
CA GLU A 231 -24.99 4.15 4.56
C GLU A 231 -23.97 4.89 5.44
N ARG A 232 -22.71 5.02 5.00
CA ARG A 232 -21.66 5.65 5.81
C ARG A 232 -22.06 7.03 6.36
N PRO A 233 -22.66 7.98 5.58
CA PRO A 233 -23.10 9.25 6.12
C PRO A 233 -24.21 9.14 7.19
N GLN A 234 -25.09 8.12 7.09
CA GLN A 234 -26.12 7.87 8.08
C GLN A 234 -25.55 7.25 9.38
N VAL A 235 -24.62 6.31 9.25
CA VAL A 235 -23.89 5.72 10.39
C VAL A 235 -23.09 6.82 11.11
N ALA A 236 -22.38 7.66 10.36
CA ALA A 236 -21.67 8.83 10.92
C ALA A 236 -22.62 9.75 11.67
N SER A 237 -23.80 10.03 11.08
CA SER A 237 -24.83 10.87 11.70
C SER A 237 -25.30 10.33 13.06
N VAL A 238 -25.47 9.01 13.20
CA VAL A 238 -25.85 8.41 14.49
C VAL A 238 -24.79 8.68 15.56
N PHE A 239 -23.52 8.49 15.26
CA PHE A 239 -22.43 8.75 16.21
C PHE A 239 -22.29 10.24 16.53
N ILE A 240 -22.42 11.13 15.54
CA ILE A 240 -22.43 12.57 15.75
C ILE A 240 -23.60 13.00 16.66
N ASN A 241 -24.80 12.48 16.42
CA ASN A 241 -25.97 12.76 17.27
C ASN A 241 -25.76 12.27 18.70
N ARG A 242 -25.19 11.06 18.87
CA ARG A 242 -24.85 10.52 20.21
C ARG A 242 -23.82 11.39 20.93
N LEU A 243 -22.76 11.81 20.27
CA LEU A 243 -21.76 12.72 20.84
C LEU A 243 -22.40 14.05 21.28
N LYS A 244 -23.25 14.67 20.44
CA LYS A 244 -23.99 15.90 20.77
C LYS A 244 -24.90 15.71 21.99
N ALA A 245 -25.54 14.56 22.09
CA ALA A 245 -26.42 14.19 23.20
C ALA A 245 -25.69 13.63 24.44
N LYS A 246 -24.36 13.60 24.44
CA LYS A 246 -23.52 12.99 25.49
C LYS A 246 -23.91 11.52 25.79
N MET A 247 -24.32 10.81 24.77
CA MET A 247 -24.60 9.37 24.83
C MET A 247 -23.32 8.57 24.56
N LYS A 248 -23.19 7.41 25.17
CA LYS A 248 -22.13 6.46 24.86
C LYS A 248 -22.27 5.97 23.41
N LEU A 249 -21.15 5.76 22.70
CA LEU A 249 -21.19 5.32 21.30
C LEU A 249 -21.71 3.88 21.14
N GLN A 250 -21.38 2.97 22.08
CA GLN A 250 -21.88 1.60 22.15
C GLN A 250 -21.74 0.85 20.83
N THR A 251 -20.51 0.75 20.34
CA THR A 251 -20.17 0.13 19.08
C THR A 251 -19.22 -1.05 19.28
N ASP A 252 -19.62 -2.22 18.80
CA ASP A 252 -18.93 -3.49 18.97
C ASP A 252 -17.47 -3.49 18.45
N PRO A 253 -17.15 -2.89 17.28
CA PRO A 253 -15.78 -2.81 16.79
C PRO A 253 -14.77 -2.22 17.78
N THR A 254 -15.19 -1.29 18.62
CA THR A 254 -14.30 -0.71 19.64
C THR A 254 -14.01 -1.69 20.77
N VAL A 255 -14.99 -2.49 21.15
CA VAL A 255 -14.82 -3.56 22.14
C VAL A 255 -13.89 -4.64 21.59
N ILE A 256 -14.11 -5.08 20.35
CA ILE A 256 -13.25 -6.05 19.65
C ILE A 256 -11.80 -5.55 19.61
N TYR A 257 -11.59 -4.29 19.25
CA TYR A 257 -10.25 -3.71 19.21
C TYR A 257 -9.61 -3.69 20.61
N GLY A 258 -10.37 -3.31 21.64
CA GLY A 258 -9.92 -3.31 23.03
C GLY A 258 -9.60 -4.69 23.60
N MET A 259 -10.28 -5.73 23.13
CA MET A 259 -9.97 -7.13 23.47
C MET A 259 -8.67 -7.63 22.80
N GLY A 260 -8.34 -7.09 21.65
CA GLY A 260 -7.12 -7.47 20.93
C GLY A 260 -7.08 -8.96 20.59
N GLU A 261 -6.07 -9.68 21.09
CA GLU A 261 -5.88 -11.12 20.82
C GLU A 261 -6.84 -12.03 21.60
N ASP A 262 -7.49 -11.53 22.65
CA ASP A 262 -8.48 -12.27 23.41
C ASP A 262 -9.81 -12.43 22.65
N TYR A 263 -9.99 -11.69 21.55
CA TYR A 263 -11.18 -11.82 20.70
C TYR A 263 -11.15 -13.12 19.90
N ASN A 264 -12.12 -13.99 20.19
CA ASN A 264 -12.24 -15.31 19.58
C ASN A 264 -13.39 -15.45 18.55
N GLY A 265 -13.88 -14.31 18.02
CA GLY A 265 -14.97 -14.29 17.03
C GLY A 265 -16.35 -14.07 17.62
N ASN A 266 -16.48 -13.96 18.95
CA ASN A 266 -17.77 -13.71 19.63
C ASN A 266 -17.61 -12.70 20.76
N ILE A 267 -18.56 -11.75 20.87
CA ILE A 267 -18.66 -10.80 21.97
C ILE A 267 -19.71 -11.31 22.95
N ARG A 268 -19.33 -11.43 24.19
CA ARG A 268 -20.22 -11.83 25.28
C ARG A 268 -20.67 -10.61 26.08
N LYS A 269 -21.77 -10.76 26.84
CA LYS A 269 -22.26 -9.68 27.70
C LYS A 269 -21.19 -9.14 28.65
N LYS A 270 -20.37 -10.01 29.26
CA LYS A 270 -19.25 -9.60 30.11
C LYS A 270 -18.22 -8.71 29.38
N ASP A 271 -18.01 -8.94 28.08
CA ASP A 271 -17.03 -8.18 27.29
C ASP A 271 -17.53 -6.75 27.07
N LEU A 272 -18.86 -6.57 26.91
CA LEU A 272 -19.50 -5.26 26.86
C LEU A 272 -19.46 -4.50 28.19
N GLU A 273 -19.37 -5.21 29.31
CA GLU A 273 -19.34 -4.65 30.66
C GLU A 273 -17.90 -4.47 31.20
N THR A 274 -16.89 -5.07 30.53
CA THR A 274 -15.49 -5.01 30.96
C THR A 274 -14.89 -3.64 30.63
N PRO A 275 -14.36 -2.90 31.64
CA PRO A 275 -13.73 -1.62 31.39
C PRO A 275 -12.43 -1.78 30.59
N THR A 276 -12.36 -1.19 29.42
CA THR A 276 -11.14 -0.94 28.65
C THR A 276 -11.18 0.49 28.12
N PRO A 277 -10.05 1.09 27.79
CA PRO A 277 -10.03 2.44 27.18
C PRO A 277 -10.77 2.54 25.86
N TYR A 278 -11.02 1.41 25.21
CA TYR A 278 -11.73 1.31 23.92
C TYR A 278 -13.19 0.91 24.05
N ASN A 279 -13.63 0.41 25.22
CA ASN A 279 -15.00 -0.07 25.36
C ASN A 279 -16.02 1.07 25.44
N THR A 280 -16.59 1.45 24.29
CA THR A 280 -17.57 2.53 24.17
C THR A 280 -18.96 2.21 24.77
N TYR A 281 -19.18 1.03 25.33
CA TYR A 281 -20.31 0.74 26.20
C TYR A 281 -20.07 1.23 27.63
N VAL A 282 -18.80 1.44 28.01
CA VAL A 282 -18.40 1.83 29.37
C VAL A 282 -17.89 3.28 29.40
N ILE A 283 -17.02 3.66 28.46
CA ILE A 283 -16.46 5.01 28.38
C ILE A 283 -17.44 5.99 27.77
N ASP A 284 -17.26 7.29 28.05
CA ASP A 284 -17.98 8.39 27.40
C ASP A 284 -17.14 8.94 26.24
N GLY A 285 -17.82 9.30 25.14
CA GLY A 285 -17.16 9.88 23.96
C GLY A 285 -16.37 8.88 23.11
N LEU A 286 -15.32 9.37 22.48
CA LEU A 286 -14.45 8.62 21.57
C LEU A 286 -13.40 7.78 22.32
N PRO A 287 -12.98 6.64 21.77
CA PRO A 287 -11.81 5.91 22.28
C PRO A 287 -10.53 6.74 22.06
N PRO A 288 -9.41 6.38 22.74
CA PRO A 288 -8.19 7.22 22.72
C PRO A 288 -7.48 7.27 21.36
N THR A 289 -7.64 6.25 20.53
CA THR A 289 -7.01 6.16 19.20
C THR A 289 -7.98 5.61 18.16
N PRO A 290 -7.68 5.77 16.85
CA PRO A 290 -8.35 5.00 15.81
C PRO A 290 -8.23 3.49 16.06
N ILE A 291 -9.20 2.72 15.58
CA ILE A 291 -9.28 1.26 15.72
C ILE A 291 -8.99 0.50 14.42
N ALA A 292 -8.79 1.23 13.33
CA ALA A 292 -8.47 0.70 12.00
C ALA A 292 -7.98 1.84 11.10
N MET A 293 -7.49 1.48 9.90
CA MET A 293 -7.19 2.44 8.83
C MET A 293 -8.49 2.80 8.10
N PRO A 294 -9.01 4.04 8.21
CA PRO A 294 -10.23 4.42 7.51
C PRO A 294 -9.95 4.73 6.04
N SER A 295 -10.96 4.53 5.20
CA SER A 295 -11.00 5.01 3.81
C SER A 295 -11.23 6.52 3.74
N GLU A 296 -11.01 7.12 2.55
CA GLU A 296 -11.37 8.52 2.31
C GLU A 296 -12.88 8.73 2.42
N GLU A 297 -13.67 7.74 2.00
CA GLU A 297 -15.13 7.76 2.08
C GLU A 297 -15.62 7.79 3.53
N ALA A 298 -14.94 7.10 4.45
CA ALA A 298 -15.27 7.15 5.87
C ALA A 298 -14.91 8.52 6.47
N LEU A 299 -13.78 9.12 6.08
CA LEU A 299 -13.42 10.49 6.46
C LEU A 299 -14.47 11.50 5.95
N GLN A 300 -14.87 11.40 4.69
CA GLN A 300 -15.89 12.28 4.10
C GLN A 300 -17.26 12.09 4.75
N ALA A 301 -17.64 10.86 5.10
CA ALA A 301 -18.90 10.60 5.80
C ALA A 301 -18.94 11.26 7.20
N VAL A 302 -17.79 11.31 7.89
CA VAL A 302 -17.68 12.02 9.17
C VAL A 302 -17.63 13.53 8.98
N ALA A 303 -16.96 14.00 7.93
CA ALA A 303 -16.90 15.44 7.62
C ALA A 303 -18.27 16.01 7.20
N HIS A 304 -19.06 15.21 6.50
CA HIS A 304 -20.38 15.55 5.95
C HIS A 304 -21.41 14.48 6.30
N PRO A 305 -21.77 14.31 7.58
CA PRO A 305 -22.76 13.32 7.99
C PRO A 305 -24.14 13.65 7.45
N ALA A 306 -24.95 12.63 7.21
CA ALA A 306 -26.35 12.85 6.84
C ALA A 306 -27.08 13.64 7.93
N GLN A 307 -27.95 14.58 7.52
CA GLN A 307 -28.75 15.37 8.45
C GLN A 307 -29.96 14.54 8.90
N THR A 308 -29.81 13.80 10.01
CA THR A 308 -30.84 12.91 10.54
C THR A 308 -31.04 13.11 12.04
N GLU A 309 -32.16 12.56 12.55
CA GLU A 309 -32.45 12.49 13.98
C GLU A 309 -32.21 11.06 14.55
N PHE A 310 -31.41 10.24 13.86
CA PHE A 310 -31.17 8.87 14.28
C PHE A 310 -30.13 8.78 15.41
N TYR A 311 -30.44 7.93 16.37
CA TYR A 311 -29.55 7.58 17.50
C TYR A 311 -29.20 6.09 17.54
N TYR A 312 -29.86 5.26 16.72
CA TYR A 312 -29.71 3.81 16.74
C TYR A 312 -29.71 3.26 15.31
N PHE A 313 -29.02 2.17 15.12
CA PHE A 313 -29.16 1.32 13.94
C PHE A 313 -29.01 -0.14 14.34
N VAL A 314 -29.53 -1.05 13.53
CA VAL A 314 -29.41 -2.51 13.66
C VAL A 314 -29.44 -3.11 12.27
N ALA A 315 -28.76 -4.24 12.08
CA ALA A 315 -28.79 -4.97 10.82
C ALA A 315 -30.25 -5.26 10.39
N ASP A 316 -30.53 -5.10 9.09
CA ASP A 316 -31.88 -5.33 8.53
C ASP A 316 -32.07 -6.72 7.92
N GLY A 317 -30.97 -7.51 7.83
CA GLY A 317 -30.95 -8.84 7.23
C GLY A 317 -30.67 -8.88 5.74
N THR A 318 -30.55 -7.71 5.08
CA THR A 318 -30.21 -7.61 3.65
C THR A 318 -28.73 -7.26 3.42
N GLY A 319 -27.97 -7.13 4.53
CA GLY A 319 -26.59 -6.65 4.54
C GLY A 319 -26.46 -5.19 4.94
N GLY A 320 -27.58 -4.46 5.05
CA GLY A 320 -27.66 -3.07 5.46
C GLY A 320 -28.20 -2.89 6.88
N HIS A 321 -28.58 -1.63 7.21
CA HIS A 321 -29.04 -1.26 8.52
C HIS A 321 -30.39 -0.56 8.49
N LYS A 322 -31.20 -0.82 9.52
CA LYS A 322 -32.38 -0.06 9.83
C LYS A 322 -32.07 0.98 10.92
N PHE A 323 -32.26 2.24 10.59
CA PHE A 323 -32.00 3.38 11.48
C PHE A 323 -33.24 3.76 12.29
N SER A 324 -33.05 4.22 13.53
CA SER A 324 -34.14 4.56 14.47
C SER A 324 -33.80 5.81 15.28
N ARG A 325 -34.83 6.61 15.58
CA ARG A 325 -34.70 7.86 16.34
C ARG A 325 -34.68 7.66 17.84
N ASN A 326 -35.33 6.60 18.32
CA ASN A 326 -35.47 6.32 19.75
C ASN A 326 -35.40 4.83 20.05
N LEU A 327 -35.25 4.49 21.32
CA LEU A 327 -35.08 3.13 21.77
C LEU A 327 -36.30 2.24 21.45
N ASN A 328 -37.54 2.78 21.45
CA ASN A 328 -38.74 2.00 21.12
C ASN A 328 -38.74 1.55 19.67
N GLU A 329 -38.39 2.46 18.74
CA GLU A 329 -38.23 2.14 17.30
C GLU A 329 -37.09 1.13 17.09
N HIS A 330 -35.98 1.33 17.77
CA HIS A 330 -34.83 0.42 17.71
C HIS A 330 -35.20 -1.00 18.19
N ASN A 331 -35.87 -1.11 19.36
CA ASN A 331 -36.28 -2.40 19.87
C ASN A 331 -37.24 -3.15 18.93
N LYS A 332 -38.12 -2.42 18.21
CA LYS A 332 -38.95 -3.03 17.15
C LYS A 332 -38.11 -3.54 16.01
N ALA A 333 -37.15 -2.74 15.54
CA ALA A 333 -36.23 -3.13 14.46
C ALA A 333 -35.40 -4.36 14.84
N VAL A 334 -34.91 -4.44 16.10
CA VAL A 334 -34.21 -5.61 16.64
C VAL A 334 -35.10 -6.86 16.62
N GLN A 335 -36.36 -6.73 17.01
CA GLN A 335 -37.31 -7.87 16.99
C GLN A 335 -37.61 -8.33 15.55
N GLU A 336 -37.69 -7.39 14.59
CA GLU A 336 -37.86 -7.71 13.18
C GLU A 336 -36.65 -8.47 12.63
N TYR A 337 -35.44 -7.96 12.91
CA TYR A 337 -34.19 -8.64 12.55
C TYR A 337 -34.08 -10.04 13.14
N LEU A 338 -34.37 -10.21 14.46
CA LEU A 338 -34.31 -11.52 15.13
C LEU A 338 -35.33 -12.51 14.54
N ARG A 339 -36.52 -12.08 14.13
CA ARG A 339 -37.50 -12.91 13.44
C ARG A 339 -36.99 -13.38 12.09
N TRP A 340 -36.46 -12.44 11.30
CA TRP A 340 -35.84 -12.75 10.02
C TRP A 340 -34.67 -13.72 10.16
N TYR A 341 -33.77 -13.48 11.12
CA TYR A 341 -32.61 -14.34 11.39
C TYR A 341 -32.98 -15.78 11.73
N ARG A 342 -34.01 -15.96 12.58
CA ARG A 342 -34.53 -17.28 12.94
C ARG A 342 -35.16 -18.00 11.74
N GLN A 343 -35.87 -17.30 10.87
CA GLN A 343 -36.45 -17.88 9.66
C GLN A 343 -35.36 -18.37 8.68
N GLN A 344 -34.27 -17.62 8.54
CA GLN A 344 -33.17 -17.99 7.65
C GLN A 344 -32.33 -19.17 8.21
N ASN A 345 -32.18 -19.28 9.52
CA ASN A 345 -31.31 -20.27 10.16
C ASN A 345 -32.07 -21.46 10.75
N GLY A 346 -33.35 -21.62 10.47
CA GLY A 346 -34.14 -22.80 10.83
C GLY A 346 -34.33 -23.05 12.32
N LYS A 347 -34.26 -22.03 13.16
CA LYS A 347 -34.45 -22.11 14.61
C LYS A 347 -35.62 -21.27 15.09
#